data_d7feec9737b18e12b54a520bacc1f9d1
#
_entry.id   d7feec9737b18e12b54a520bacc1f9d1
#
_cell.length_a   1.000
_cell.length_b   1.000
_cell.length_c   1.000
_cell.angle_alpha   90.00
_cell.angle_beta   90.00
_cell.angle_gamma   90.00
#
_symmetry.space_group_name_H-M   'P 1'
#
loop_
_entity.id
_entity.type
_entity.pdbx_description
1 polymer ?
#
loop_
_entity_poly.entity_id
_entity_poly.type
_entity_poly.pdbx_seq_one_letter_code
_entity_poly.pdbx_strand_id
1 'polypeptide(L)'
;LEFFLVEPNTDPDYPLKPPIGRSGRAEIGRQAYSIAAVNEFDPLFDDIYAFCEAQEIEIDTLIHEDGAAQMEINLIHGDAMSLADQVFMFKRTAREAAFRHKMYATFMSKPMAREPGSAMHIHQSVVDAKTGKNVFSDKDGSLGQGPNSFVVINDGVNDSIAVDDQACKVQPAWNAAV
;
A
#
# COMPACT_ATOMS: atom_id res chain seq x y z
N LEU A 1 -0.24 1.70 -0.32
CA LEU A 1 -0.04 0.45 -1.06
C LEU A 1 1.00 -0.40 -0.36
N GLU A 2 0.56 -1.52 0.21
CA GLU A 2 1.45 -2.46 0.89
C GLU A 2 1.87 -3.60 -0.02
N PHE A 3 3.08 -4.08 0.17
CA PHE A 3 3.63 -5.22 -0.54
C PHE A 3 4.77 -5.86 0.26
N PHE A 4 5.04 -7.13 -0.04
CA PHE A 4 6.20 -7.81 0.52
C PHE A 4 7.32 -7.92 -0.51
N LEU A 5 8.54 -7.75 -0.04
CA LEU A 5 9.73 -8.22 -0.73
C LEU A 5 10.01 -9.67 -0.31
N VAL A 6 10.28 -10.53 -1.26
CA VAL A 6 10.56 -11.94 -1.00
C VAL A 6 11.74 -12.43 -1.83
N GLU A 7 12.41 -13.47 -1.35
CA GLU A 7 13.41 -14.17 -2.13
C GLU A 7 12.79 -14.77 -3.40
N PRO A 8 13.54 -14.88 -4.51
CA PRO A 8 13.09 -15.61 -5.67
C PRO A 8 12.73 -17.05 -5.30
N ASN A 9 11.49 -17.42 -5.56
CA ASN A 9 10.98 -18.76 -5.32
C ASN A 9 10.40 -19.32 -6.61
N THR A 10 10.99 -20.40 -7.09
CA THR A 10 10.55 -21.11 -8.31
C THR A 10 9.81 -22.41 -8.00
N ASP A 11 9.73 -22.80 -6.73
CA ASP A 11 9.04 -23.99 -6.29
C ASP A 11 7.75 -23.62 -5.55
N PRO A 12 6.57 -23.90 -6.12
CA PRO A 12 5.30 -23.54 -5.52
C PRO A 12 5.01 -24.27 -4.20
N ASP A 13 5.69 -25.38 -3.92
CA ASP A 13 5.51 -26.14 -2.68
C ASP A 13 6.32 -25.59 -1.51
N TYR A 14 7.23 -24.66 -1.79
CA TYR A 14 8.01 -24.00 -0.74
C TYR A 14 7.37 -22.66 -0.31
N PRO A 15 7.33 -22.38 0.99
CA PRO A 15 6.83 -21.10 1.48
C PRO A 15 7.74 -19.95 1.04
N LEU A 16 7.13 -18.80 0.78
CA LEU A 16 7.87 -17.57 0.53
C LEU A 16 8.72 -17.19 1.74
N LYS A 17 9.89 -16.62 1.49
CA LYS A 17 10.84 -16.18 2.50
C LYS A 17 11.16 -14.71 2.35
N PRO A 18 11.36 -13.99 3.48
CA PRO A 18 11.90 -12.65 3.43
C PRO A 18 13.28 -12.63 2.78
N PRO A 19 13.64 -11.58 2.04
CA PRO A 19 14.94 -11.47 1.40
C PRO A 19 16.04 -11.17 2.41
N ILE A 20 17.28 -11.33 1.96
CA ILE A 20 18.46 -10.93 2.71
C ILE A 20 18.77 -9.46 2.39
N GLY A 21 18.79 -8.62 3.42
CA GLY A 21 19.15 -7.22 3.31
C GLY A 21 20.65 -7.00 3.10
N ARG A 22 21.06 -5.75 2.94
CA ARG A 22 22.48 -5.37 2.75
C ARG A 22 23.39 -5.78 3.92
N SER A 23 22.86 -5.94 5.11
CA SER A 23 23.58 -6.44 6.28
C SER A 23 23.94 -7.94 6.18
N GLY A 24 23.42 -8.66 5.19
CA GLY A 24 23.59 -10.10 5.04
C GLY A 24 22.67 -10.93 5.95
N ARG A 25 21.69 -10.30 6.59
CA ARG A 25 20.68 -10.97 7.42
C ARG A 25 19.35 -11.06 6.70
N ALA A 26 18.65 -12.17 6.89
CA ALA A 26 17.27 -12.27 6.48
C ALA A 26 16.42 -11.26 7.28
N GLU A 27 15.52 -10.60 6.61
CA GLU A 27 14.60 -9.65 7.24
C GLU A 27 13.65 -10.35 8.20
N ILE A 28 13.27 -9.64 9.25
CA ILE A 28 12.38 -10.16 10.29
C ILE A 28 11.17 -9.21 10.47
N GLY A 29 10.06 -9.74 10.95
CA GLY A 29 8.88 -8.93 11.28
C GLY A 29 9.03 -8.13 12.58
N ARG A 30 8.00 -7.34 12.87
CA ARG A 30 7.90 -6.48 14.06
C ARG A 30 8.85 -5.27 14.03
N GLN A 31 9.06 -4.73 12.86
CA GLN A 31 9.92 -3.56 12.64
C GLN A 31 9.16 -2.37 12.03
N ALA A 32 7.86 -2.27 12.31
CA ALA A 32 7.03 -1.17 11.81
C ALA A 32 7.68 0.20 12.08
N TYR A 33 7.71 1.04 11.05
CA TYR A 33 8.31 2.38 11.05
C TYR A 33 9.82 2.42 11.25
N SER A 34 10.52 1.30 11.15
CA SER A 34 11.97 1.24 11.28
C SER A 34 12.67 1.76 10.03
N ILE A 35 13.32 2.91 10.13
CA ILE A 35 14.17 3.45 9.06
C ILE A 35 15.34 2.51 8.76
N ALA A 36 15.91 1.87 9.78
CA ALA A 36 17.01 0.94 9.58
C ALA A 36 16.60 -0.28 8.76
N ALA A 37 15.37 -0.78 8.94
CA ALA A 37 14.84 -1.88 8.16
C ALA A 37 14.56 -1.50 6.71
N VAL A 38 14.04 -0.29 6.45
CA VAL A 38 13.92 0.24 5.09
C VAL A 38 15.30 0.31 4.42
N ASN A 39 16.28 0.82 5.13
CA ASN A 39 17.64 1.01 4.62
C ASN A 39 18.36 -0.30 4.28
N GLU A 40 17.89 -1.45 4.75
CA GLU A 40 18.39 -2.74 4.29
C GLU A 40 18.23 -2.95 2.78
N PHE A 41 17.31 -2.20 2.15
CA PHE A 41 16.95 -2.30 0.75
C PHE A 41 17.14 -0.98 -0.02
N ASP A 42 17.96 -0.04 0.47
CA ASP A 42 18.20 1.26 -0.17
C ASP A 42 18.38 1.21 -1.69
N PRO A 43 19.24 0.34 -2.27
CA PRO A 43 19.44 0.35 -3.71
C PRO A 43 18.20 -0.01 -4.53
N LEU A 44 17.32 -0.83 -3.95
CA LEU A 44 16.04 -1.16 -4.56
C LEU A 44 15.10 0.07 -4.56
N PHE A 45 15.05 0.77 -3.43
CA PHE A 45 14.17 1.92 -3.30
C PHE A 45 14.68 3.11 -4.13
N ASP A 46 15.98 3.29 -4.26
CA ASP A 46 16.57 4.26 -5.17
C ASP A 46 16.10 4.01 -6.62
N ASP A 47 16.11 2.76 -7.08
CA ASP A 47 15.59 2.40 -8.39
C ASP A 47 14.07 2.63 -8.50
N ILE A 48 13.29 2.29 -7.47
CA ILE A 48 11.84 2.55 -7.46
C ILE A 48 11.55 4.04 -7.59
N TYR A 49 12.22 4.88 -6.79
CA TYR A 49 12.06 6.34 -6.87
C TYR A 49 12.44 6.88 -8.25
N ALA A 50 13.60 6.49 -8.78
CA ALA A 50 14.06 6.93 -10.09
C ALA A 50 13.10 6.51 -11.21
N PHE A 51 12.56 5.29 -11.16
CA PHE A 51 11.61 4.81 -12.16
C PHE A 51 10.25 5.47 -12.03
N CYS A 52 9.81 5.74 -10.83
CA CYS A 52 8.56 6.47 -10.59
C CYS A 52 8.66 7.91 -11.07
N GLU A 53 9.77 8.60 -10.76
CA GLU A 53 10.03 9.95 -11.26
C GLU A 53 10.01 10.01 -12.80
N ALA A 54 10.66 9.05 -13.47
CA ALA A 54 10.67 8.97 -14.93
C ALA A 54 9.29 8.71 -15.56
N GLN A 55 8.33 8.22 -14.78
CA GLN A 55 6.95 7.94 -15.18
C GLN A 55 5.97 8.99 -14.66
N GLU A 56 6.46 10.05 -14.02
CA GLU A 56 5.62 11.09 -13.40
C GLU A 56 4.69 10.52 -12.31
N ILE A 57 5.14 9.47 -11.60
CA ILE A 57 4.45 8.89 -10.44
C ILE A 57 5.06 9.51 -9.18
N GLU A 58 4.29 10.33 -8.50
CA GLU A 58 4.77 11.05 -7.31
C GLU A 58 4.55 10.21 -6.05
N ILE A 59 5.67 9.78 -5.44
CA ILE A 59 5.67 9.07 -4.16
C ILE A 59 5.68 10.09 -3.03
N ASP A 60 4.79 9.91 -2.05
CA ASP A 60 4.72 10.72 -0.84
C ASP A 60 5.60 10.13 0.27
N THR A 61 5.34 8.90 0.66
CA THR A 61 6.07 8.25 1.76
C THR A 61 6.44 6.80 1.46
N LEU A 62 7.49 6.33 2.13
CA LEU A 62 7.91 4.94 2.18
C LEU A 62 7.99 4.51 3.66
N ILE A 63 7.32 3.43 4.01
CA ILE A 63 7.22 2.93 5.38
C ILE A 63 7.57 1.44 5.40
N HIS A 64 8.31 1.00 6.45
CA HIS A 64 8.40 -0.41 6.78
C HIS A 64 7.17 -0.79 7.63
N GLU A 65 6.45 -1.80 7.19
CA GLU A 65 5.29 -2.34 7.89
C GLU A 65 5.69 -3.39 8.96
N ASP A 66 4.71 -4.01 9.60
CA ASP A 66 4.95 -4.96 10.68
C ASP A 66 5.48 -6.32 10.21
N GLY A 67 5.19 -6.71 8.98
CA GLY A 67 5.65 -7.98 8.41
C GLY A 67 7.12 -7.95 7.98
N ALA A 68 7.75 -9.11 7.93
CA ALA A 68 9.14 -9.24 7.49
C ALA A 68 9.30 -8.80 6.03
N ALA A 69 10.06 -7.74 5.79
CA ALA A 69 10.22 -7.06 4.50
C ALA A 69 8.88 -6.61 3.87
N GLN A 70 7.90 -6.29 4.71
CA GLN A 70 6.68 -5.65 4.28
C GLN A 70 6.88 -4.14 4.21
N MET A 71 6.58 -3.58 3.06
CA MET A 71 6.76 -2.17 2.77
C MET A 71 5.44 -1.54 2.36
N GLU A 72 5.28 -0.27 2.69
CA GLU A 72 4.18 0.56 2.19
C GLU A 72 4.74 1.76 1.44
N ILE A 73 4.18 2.01 0.28
CA ILE A 73 4.40 3.25 -0.46
C ILE A 73 3.07 3.96 -0.65
N ASN A 74 3.04 5.24 -0.28
CA ASN A 74 1.93 6.13 -0.51
C ASN A 74 2.22 7.03 -1.70
N LEU A 75 1.22 7.21 -2.55
CA LEU A 75 1.25 8.12 -3.68
C LEU A 75 0.58 9.44 -3.30
N ILE A 76 1.06 10.53 -3.89
CA ILE A 76 0.42 11.84 -3.72
C ILE A 76 -1.00 11.79 -4.28
N HIS A 77 -1.93 12.41 -3.60
CA HIS A 77 -3.34 12.45 -4.00
C HIS A 77 -3.52 13.20 -5.34
N GLY A 78 -4.49 12.76 -6.11
CA GLY A 78 -4.76 13.35 -7.42
C GLY A 78 -6.14 12.97 -7.96
N ASP A 79 -6.33 13.18 -9.25
CA ASP A 79 -7.53 12.72 -9.95
C ASP A 79 -7.67 11.19 -9.85
N ALA A 80 -8.88 10.73 -9.57
CA ALA A 80 -9.14 9.32 -9.27
C ALA A 80 -8.74 8.37 -10.40
N MET A 81 -9.01 8.73 -11.66
CA MET A 81 -8.66 7.87 -12.81
C MET A 81 -7.16 7.86 -13.05
N SER A 82 -6.54 9.03 -13.03
CA SER A 82 -5.09 9.17 -13.19
C SER A 82 -4.35 8.42 -12.08
N LEU A 83 -4.81 8.53 -10.84
CA LEU A 83 -4.19 7.84 -9.71
C LEU A 83 -4.37 6.32 -9.79
N ALA A 84 -5.50 5.84 -10.28
CA ALA A 84 -5.70 4.40 -10.52
C ALA A 84 -4.71 3.85 -11.56
N ASP A 85 -4.45 4.60 -12.63
CA ASP A 85 -3.43 4.24 -13.62
C ASP A 85 -2.01 4.26 -13.01
N GLN A 86 -1.70 5.28 -12.20
CA GLN A 86 -0.42 5.35 -11.48
C GLN A 86 -0.22 4.16 -10.54
N VAL A 87 -1.25 3.75 -9.80
CA VAL A 87 -1.20 2.55 -8.95
C VAL A 87 -0.87 1.29 -9.76
N PHE A 88 -1.50 1.13 -10.91
CA PHE A 88 -1.22 0.00 -11.80
C PHE A 88 0.25 0.02 -12.28
N MET A 89 0.72 1.17 -12.74
CA MET A 89 2.09 1.34 -13.19
C MET A 89 3.09 1.17 -12.05
N PHE A 90 2.80 1.72 -10.87
CA PHE A 90 3.62 1.54 -9.67
C PHE A 90 3.83 0.07 -9.31
N LYS A 91 2.76 -0.74 -9.31
CA LYS A 91 2.88 -2.18 -9.02
C LYS A 91 3.80 -2.90 -9.99
N ARG A 92 3.79 -2.51 -11.26
CA ARG A 92 4.69 -3.03 -12.27
C ARG A 92 6.13 -2.58 -12.04
N THR A 93 6.31 -1.30 -11.75
CA THR A 93 7.61 -0.68 -11.47
C THR A 93 8.29 -1.32 -10.27
N ALA A 94 7.57 -1.50 -9.16
CA ALA A 94 8.09 -2.14 -7.96
C ALA A 94 8.53 -3.60 -8.23
N ARG A 95 7.76 -4.36 -9.02
CA ARG A 95 8.15 -5.72 -9.40
C ARG A 95 9.41 -5.75 -10.26
N GLU A 96 9.51 -4.85 -11.22
CA GLU A 96 10.68 -4.78 -12.09
C GLU A 96 11.94 -4.35 -11.34
N ALA A 97 11.81 -3.37 -10.45
CA ALA A 97 12.90 -2.95 -9.57
C ALA A 97 13.34 -4.11 -8.66
N ALA A 98 12.40 -4.79 -8.01
CA ALA A 98 12.71 -5.93 -7.16
C ALA A 98 13.44 -7.05 -7.94
N PHE A 99 12.98 -7.35 -9.14
CA PHE A 99 13.60 -8.35 -10.01
C PHE A 99 15.06 -8.02 -10.35
N ARG A 100 15.39 -6.75 -10.61
CA ARG A 100 16.76 -6.29 -10.84
C ARG A 100 17.67 -6.53 -9.64
N HIS A 101 17.13 -6.42 -8.43
CA HIS A 101 17.82 -6.67 -7.18
C HIS A 101 17.72 -8.13 -6.71
N LYS A 102 17.33 -9.05 -7.59
CA LYS A 102 17.20 -10.50 -7.30
C LYS A 102 16.20 -10.79 -6.16
N MET A 103 15.15 -10.00 -6.12
CA MET A 103 14.01 -10.15 -5.22
C MET A 103 12.72 -10.17 -6.03
N TYR A 104 11.61 -10.53 -5.41
CA TYR A 104 10.28 -10.32 -5.96
C TYR A 104 9.47 -9.41 -5.05
N ALA A 105 8.75 -8.47 -5.65
CA ALA A 105 7.71 -7.71 -4.96
C ALA A 105 6.34 -8.37 -5.19
N THR A 106 5.67 -8.74 -4.12
CA THR A 106 4.32 -9.31 -4.19
C THR A 106 3.28 -8.42 -3.53
N PHE A 107 2.23 -8.13 -4.26
CA PHE A 107 1.04 -7.42 -3.80
C PHE A 107 -0.10 -8.38 -3.44
N MET A 108 0.23 -9.62 -3.19
CA MET A 108 -0.69 -10.63 -2.72
C MET A 108 -1.18 -10.26 -1.32
N SER A 109 -2.47 -10.36 -1.08
CA SER A 109 -3.09 -9.93 0.17
C SER A 109 -2.51 -10.63 1.41
N LYS A 110 -2.16 -11.91 1.31
CA LYS A 110 -1.57 -12.69 2.42
C LYS A 110 -0.55 -13.67 1.87
N PRO A 111 0.66 -13.22 1.50
CA PRO A 111 1.65 -14.09 0.87
C PRO A 111 2.31 -15.08 1.84
N MET A 112 2.40 -14.72 3.13
CA MET A 112 3.01 -15.53 4.17
C MET A 112 2.05 -15.73 5.33
N ALA A 113 1.75 -16.97 5.69
CA ALA A 113 0.69 -17.31 6.66
C ALA A 113 0.93 -16.73 8.07
N ARG A 114 2.19 -16.54 8.45
CA ARG A 114 2.59 -16.05 9.79
C ARG A 114 2.82 -14.54 9.87
N GLU A 115 2.88 -13.86 8.71
CA GLU A 115 3.06 -12.42 8.62
C GLU A 115 1.70 -11.72 8.48
N PRO A 116 1.60 -10.42 8.73
CA PRO A 116 0.40 -9.63 8.43
C PRO A 116 -0.04 -9.74 6.98
N GLY A 117 -1.27 -9.34 6.68
CA GLY A 117 -1.73 -9.14 5.33
C GLY A 117 -1.25 -7.81 4.77
N SER A 118 -1.26 -7.69 3.44
CA SER A 118 -1.02 -6.41 2.75
C SER A 118 -2.34 -5.77 2.39
N ALA A 119 -2.47 -4.48 2.71
CA ALA A 119 -3.63 -3.66 2.43
C ALA A 119 -3.38 -2.68 1.27
N MET A 120 -4.45 -2.11 0.78
CA MET A 120 -4.43 -0.90 -0.04
C MET A 120 -5.45 0.08 0.53
N HIS A 121 -4.97 1.04 1.31
CA HIS A 121 -5.82 2.10 1.83
C HIS A 121 -6.08 3.14 0.75
N ILE A 122 -7.34 3.53 0.59
CA ILE A 122 -7.75 4.56 -0.37
C ILE A 122 -8.44 5.68 0.39
N HIS A 123 -7.82 6.85 0.40
CA HIS A 123 -8.39 8.06 0.95
C HIS A 123 -9.12 8.82 -0.15
N GLN A 124 -10.38 9.18 0.10
CA GLN A 124 -11.19 9.88 -0.89
C GLN A 124 -11.71 11.19 -0.32
N SER A 125 -11.66 12.24 -1.14
CA SER A 125 -12.36 13.49 -0.89
C SER A 125 -13.24 13.83 -2.08
N VAL A 126 -14.42 14.36 -1.83
CA VAL A 126 -15.36 14.78 -2.86
C VAL A 126 -15.75 16.22 -2.62
N VAL A 127 -15.69 17.03 -3.66
CA VAL A 127 -16.09 18.44 -3.59
C VAL A 127 -17.31 18.68 -4.49
N ASP A 128 -18.21 19.51 -4.02
CA ASP A 128 -19.32 20.00 -4.83
C ASP A 128 -18.78 20.85 -5.99
N ALA A 129 -19.12 20.48 -7.21
CA ALA A 129 -18.56 21.10 -8.43
C ALA A 129 -18.93 22.59 -8.59
N LYS A 130 -20.02 23.05 -7.94
CA LYS A 130 -20.47 24.45 -8.03
C LYS A 130 -19.92 25.34 -6.95
N THR A 131 -19.79 24.80 -5.73
CA THR A 131 -19.42 25.58 -4.56
C THR A 131 -17.97 25.36 -4.12
N GLY A 132 -17.30 24.32 -4.62
CA GLY A 132 -15.97 23.90 -4.20
C GLY A 132 -15.91 23.38 -2.74
N LYS A 133 -17.04 23.20 -2.08
CA LYS A 133 -17.09 22.73 -0.71
C LYS A 133 -16.90 21.23 -0.66
N ASN A 134 -16.10 20.75 0.29
CA ASN A 134 -15.97 19.33 0.60
C ASN A 134 -17.32 18.79 1.09
N VAL A 135 -17.86 17.78 0.41
CA VAL A 135 -19.15 17.17 0.76
C VAL A 135 -19.07 16.34 2.05
N PHE A 136 -17.87 16.02 2.52
CA PHE A 136 -17.60 15.30 3.75
C PHE A 136 -17.32 16.22 4.95
N SER A 137 -17.33 17.54 4.77
CA SER A 137 -17.19 18.47 5.89
C SER A 137 -18.53 18.76 6.56
N ASP A 138 -18.48 19.00 7.86
CA ASP A 138 -19.63 19.47 8.62
C ASP A 138 -20.01 20.92 8.26
N LYS A 139 -21.17 21.36 8.77
CA LYS A 139 -21.71 22.70 8.47
C LYS A 139 -20.80 23.85 8.95
N ASP A 140 -19.98 23.59 9.95
CA ASP A 140 -19.02 24.54 10.50
C ASP A 140 -17.66 24.50 9.79
N GLY A 141 -17.50 23.66 8.76
CA GLY A 141 -16.26 23.50 8.02
C GLY A 141 -15.19 22.69 8.72
N SER A 142 -15.48 22.14 9.91
CA SER A 142 -14.60 21.16 10.52
C SER A 142 -14.53 19.92 9.64
N LEU A 143 -13.37 19.25 9.63
CA LEU A 143 -13.28 17.90 9.12
C LEU A 143 -14.07 17.02 10.09
N GLY A 144 -15.36 16.87 9.78
CA GLY A 144 -16.28 16.27 10.68
C GLY A 144 -15.86 14.86 11.05
N GLN A 145 -16.01 14.55 12.29
CA GLN A 145 -16.30 13.18 12.70
C GLN A 145 -17.71 12.79 12.17
N GLY A 146 -18.07 13.33 11.02
CA GLY A 146 -19.37 13.15 10.39
C GLY A 146 -19.39 11.94 9.46
N PRO A 147 -20.58 11.53 9.05
CA PRO A 147 -20.83 10.28 8.29
C PRO A 147 -20.21 10.22 6.90
N ASN A 148 -19.30 11.10 6.57
CA ASN A 148 -18.93 11.39 5.19
C ASN A 148 -17.44 11.23 4.86
N SER A 149 -16.61 10.78 5.79
CA SER A 149 -15.26 10.34 5.46
C SER A 149 -15.18 8.83 5.57
N PHE A 150 -14.65 8.21 4.54
CA PHE A 150 -14.43 6.77 4.58
C PHE A 150 -13.05 6.43 4.02
N VAL A 151 -12.47 5.44 4.62
CA VAL A 151 -11.24 4.80 4.16
C VAL A 151 -11.63 3.42 3.66
N VAL A 152 -11.30 3.12 2.42
CA VAL A 152 -11.41 1.75 1.93
C VAL A 152 -10.16 1.02 2.32
N ILE A 153 -10.32 0.04 3.18
CA ILE A 153 -9.23 -0.83 3.63
C ILE A 153 -9.44 -2.19 2.99
N ASN A 154 -8.52 -2.62 2.16
CA ASN A 154 -8.38 -4.01 1.78
C ASN A 154 -7.19 -4.57 2.58
N ASP A 155 -7.47 -5.23 3.69
CA ASP A 155 -6.45 -5.84 4.56
C ASP A 155 -6.02 -7.24 4.09
N GLY A 156 -6.49 -7.63 2.91
CA GLY A 156 -6.18 -8.93 2.32
C GLY A 156 -6.74 -10.14 3.07
N VAL A 157 -7.44 -9.90 4.17
CA VAL A 157 -8.10 -10.94 4.98
C VAL A 157 -9.59 -10.71 5.04
N ASN A 158 -9.98 -9.44 5.10
CA ASN A 158 -11.37 -9.02 5.08
C ASN A 158 -11.47 -7.76 4.22
N ASP A 159 -12.23 -7.81 3.15
CA ASP A 159 -12.64 -6.60 2.44
C ASP A 159 -13.50 -5.77 3.39
N SER A 160 -12.88 -4.87 4.13
CA SER A 160 -13.58 -4.00 5.03
C SER A 160 -13.50 -2.56 4.54
N ILE A 161 -14.64 -1.95 4.42
CA ILE A 161 -14.75 -0.50 4.34
C ILE A 161 -14.87 -0.03 5.79
N ALA A 162 -13.80 0.49 6.35
CA ALA A 162 -13.89 1.19 7.62
C ALA A 162 -14.42 2.59 7.34
N VAL A 163 -15.62 2.84 7.74
CA VAL A 163 -16.16 4.19 7.84
C VAL A 163 -15.85 4.66 9.25
N ASP A 164 -15.28 5.86 9.36
CA ASP A 164 -15.08 6.44 10.67
C ASP A 164 -16.44 6.50 11.40
N ASP A 165 -16.40 5.95 12.49
CA ASP A 165 -17.23 5.28 13.40
C ASP A 165 -18.47 6.01 13.82
N GLN A 166 -19.22 6.66 13.31
CA GLN A 166 -20.51 6.97 14.02
C GLN A 166 -21.79 6.87 13.15
N ALA A 167 -21.72 6.74 11.87
CA ALA A 167 -22.94 6.95 11.11
C ALA A 167 -23.21 6.09 9.87
N CYS A 168 -22.34 5.24 9.44
CA CYS A 168 -22.66 4.41 8.28
C CYS A 168 -22.18 2.96 8.44
N LYS A 169 -23.11 2.09 8.77
CA LYS A 169 -22.92 0.66 8.58
C LYS A 169 -23.04 0.36 7.09
N VAL A 170 -21.96 0.50 6.38
CA VAL A 170 -21.87 -0.05 5.02
C VAL A 170 -21.67 -1.55 5.16
N GLN A 171 -22.63 -2.31 4.74
CA GLN A 171 -22.46 -3.77 4.63
C GLN A 171 -21.41 -4.07 3.57
N PRO A 172 -20.61 -5.12 3.74
CA PRO A 172 -19.60 -5.51 2.77
C PRO A 172 -20.29 -5.84 1.44
N ALA A 173 -20.08 -5.01 0.45
CA ALA A 173 -20.69 -5.15 -0.87
C ALA A 173 -19.79 -5.86 -1.89
N TRP A 174 -18.72 -6.51 -1.47
CA TRP A 174 -17.77 -7.13 -2.40
C TRP A 174 -17.48 -8.59 -2.06
N ASN A 175 -18.52 -9.38 -1.86
CA ASN A 175 -18.43 -10.83 -1.96
C ASN A 175 -18.90 -11.30 -3.34
N ALA A 176 -18.45 -10.70 -4.41
CA ALA A 176 -18.69 -11.25 -5.75
C ALA A 176 -17.69 -10.64 -6.72
N ALA A 177 -16.64 -11.30 -6.95
CA ALA A 177 -16.01 -11.49 -8.23
C ALA A 177 -14.54 -11.90 -8.09
N VAL A 178 -14.38 -13.18 -8.32
CA VAL A 178 -13.24 -13.97 -8.77
C VAL A 178 -12.31 -14.48 -7.72
#